data_8160b5d4630e979fad3e7a08991289db
#
_entry.id   8160b5d4630e979fad3e7a08991289db
#
_cell.length_a   1.000
_cell.length_b   1.000
_cell.length_c   1.000
_cell.angle_alpha   90.00
_cell.angle_beta   90.00
_cell.angle_gamma   90.00
#
_symmetry.space_group_name_H-M   'P 1'
#
loop_
_entity.id
_entity.type
_entity.pdbx_description
1 polymer ?
#
loop_
_entity_poly.entity_id
_entity_poly.type
_entity_poly.pdbx_seq_one_letter_code
_entity_poly.pdbx_strand_id
1 'polypeptide(L)'
;YATSLVCLDIKTGKRIWHFQTVHHDLWDYDLPCAPNLLDTVVDGKPVKMVAQFSKTGYCYVFNRVTGEPIWPINETSVPQSTVPGEKTSPTQPIPTKPAPFAAQGITLDNVIDFTPEIKAEALEIIKEYGFAPMFTPPSEKGVLMTPGDGGGANWAGAALDPKTSTLYVPSISYTRILALAKPDPARSDMDYVVDLRPIAGPSGLPLFKPPYSKITAIDMSTGLHTWTQPIGRGVENHSRLKDLNILPTGGGFWAFPVATETMLIAAQGSSVHAMDKATGQFVGEVKLNSARGTPIGRVTGAPITYMHNDRQYIVVAVTSGSRAYLVGLTLS
;
A
#
# COMPACT_ATOMS: atom_id res chain seq x y z
N TYR A 1 -19.33 12.71 1.85
CA TYR A 1 -18.74 11.52 1.18
C TYR A 1 -17.21 11.52 1.27
N ALA A 2 -16.67 11.97 2.39
CA ALA A 2 -15.24 11.82 2.67
C ALA A 2 -14.88 10.32 2.72
N THR A 3 -13.68 9.97 2.28
CA THR A 3 -13.12 8.62 2.28
C THR A 3 -14.09 7.56 1.75
N SER A 4 -14.68 7.85 0.57
CA SER A 4 -15.76 7.04 0.00
C SER A 4 -15.50 6.68 -1.46
N LEU A 5 -15.94 5.49 -1.86
CA LEU A 5 -16.12 5.12 -3.26
C LEU A 5 -17.52 5.54 -3.69
N VAL A 6 -17.62 6.30 -4.78
CA VAL A 6 -18.89 6.86 -5.26
C VAL A 6 -19.12 6.48 -6.72
N CYS A 7 -20.26 5.88 -7.02
CA CYS A 7 -20.70 5.61 -8.38
C CYS A 7 -21.69 6.66 -8.85
N LEU A 8 -21.41 7.28 -9.99
CA LEU A 8 -22.22 8.32 -10.59
C LEU A 8 -22.73 7.90 -11.96
N ASP A 9 -23.94 8.31 -12.30
CA ASP A 9 -24.44 8.26 -13.67
C ASP A 9 -23.68 9.32 -14.51
N ILE A 10 -23.00 8.87 -15.55
CA ILE A 10 -22.12 9.72 -16.37
C ILE A 10 -22.88 10.83 -17.13
N LYS A 11 -24.16 10.64 -17.44
CA LYS A 11 -24.96 11.60 -18.19
C LYS A 11 -25.55 12.69 -17.30
N THR A 12 -25.94 12.32 -16.09
CA THR A 12 -26.70 13.20 -15.19
C THR A 12 -25.89 13.67 -13.99
N GLY A 13 -24.76 13.03 -13.70
CA GLY A 13 -23.97 13.26 -12.47
C GLY A 13 -24.67 12.78 -11.20
N LYS A 14 -25.82 12.15 -11.29
CA LYS A 14 -26.55 11.64 -10.13
C LYS A 14 -25.83 10.44 -9.53
N ARG A 15 -25.75 10.44 -8.19
CA ARG A 15 -25.21 9.30 -7.45
C ARG A 15 -26.13 8.10 -7.59
N ILE A 16 -25.53 6.96 -8.01
CA ILE A 16 -26.21 5.65 -8.07
C ILE A 16 -26.05 4.97 -6.71
N TRP A 17 -24.81 4.82 -6.24
CA TRP A 17 -24.48 4.28 -4.92
C TRP A 17 -23.18 4.90 -4.38
N HIS A 18 -22.90 4.67 -3.12
CA HIS A 18 -21.61 4.99 -2.49
C HIS A 18 -21.37 4.07 -1.31
N PHE A 19 -20.12 3.96 -0.93
CA PHE A 19 -19.68 3.28 0.29
C PHE A 19 -18.56 4.07 0.94
N GLN A 20 -18.71 4.38 2.23
CA GLN A 20 -17.67 5.04 3.00
C GLN A 20 -16.75 3.98 3.61
N THR A 21 -15.47 4.00 3.27
CA THR A 21 -14.49 2.99 3.66
C THR A 21 -13.79 3.29 4.99
N VAL A 22 -13.83 4.54 5.44
CA VAL A 22 -13.36 4.94 6.77
C VAL A 22 -14.33 5.99 7.33
N HIS A 23 -14.88 5.72 8.50
CA HIS A 23 -15.73 6.65 9.21
C HIS A 23 -14.89 7.63 10.03
N HIS A 24 -15.13 8.93 9.88
CA HIS A 24 -14.42 9.99 10.61
C HIS A 24 -12.90 9.77 10.59
N ASP A 25 -12.31 9.87 9.39
CA ASP A 25 -10.90 9.55 9.15
C ASP A 25 -9.97 10.54 9.87
N LEU A 26 -9.21 10.03 10.83
CA LEU A 26 -8.18 10.74 11.60
C LEU A 26 -6.75 10.33 11.21
N TRP A 27 -6.60 9.40 10.26
CA TRP A 27 -5.35 8.72 9.94
C TRP A 27 -4.84 9.02 8.53
N ASP A 28 -5.59 9.78 7.74
CA ASP A 28 -5.34 9.98 6.31
C ASP A 28 -5.40 8.65 5.52
N TYR A 29 -6.41 7.81 5.86
CA TYR A 29 -6.62 6.49 5.26
C TYR A 29 -7.55 6.52 4.05
N ASP A 30 -7.36 7.50 3.18
CA ASP A 30 -8.12 7.72 1.96
C ASP A 30 -7.91 6.62 0.88
N LEU A 31 -8.58 6.80 -0.24
CA LEU A 31 -8.59 5.94 -1.42
C LEU A 31 -7.84 6.63 -2.57
N PRO A 32 -6.49 6.68 -2.57
CA PRO A 32 -5.76 7.58 -3.47
C PRO A 32 -5.65 7.08 -4.90
N CYS A 33 -5.88 5.80 -5.16
CA CYS A 33 -5.78 5.21 -6.49
C CYS A 33 -7.14 4.99 -7.16
N ALA A 34 -7.14 4.93 -8.49
CA ALA A 34 -8.31 4.54 -9.25
C ALA A 34 -8.72 3.09 -8.94
N PRO A 35 -10.02 2.78 -8.83
CA PRO A 35 -10.50 1.43 -8.66
C PRO A 35 -10.27 0.59 -9.92
N ASN A 36 -10.08 -0.71 -9.73
CA ASN A 36 -10.00 -1.68 -10.82
C ASN A 36 -11.39 -2.27 -11.12
N LEU A 37 -11.74 -2.30 -12.40
CA LEU A 37 -13.00 -2.88 -12.88
C LEU A 37 -12.72 -4.21 -13.54
N LEU A 38 -13.46 -5.26 -13.18
CA LEU A 38 -13.33 -6.58 -13.79
C LEU A 38 -14.67 -7.32 -13.84
N ASP A 39 -14.78 -8.25 -14.78
CA ASP A 39 -15.85 -9.23 -14.85
C ASP A 39 -15.25 -10.60 -14.54
N THR A 40 -15.83 -11.29 -13.58
CA THR A 40 -15.36 -12.61 -13.13
C THR A 40 -16.51 -13.48 -12.68
N VAL A 41 -16.20 -14.69 -12.20
CA VAL A 41 -17.19 -15.62 -11.63
C VAL A 41 -16.85 -15.85 -10.16
N VAL A 42 -17.81 -15.63 -9.27
CA VAL A 42 -17.69 -15.89 -7.83
C VAL A 42 -18.79 -16.89 -7.45
N ASP A 43 -18.43 -17.99 -6.84
CA ASP A 43 -19.34 -19.05 -6.44
C ASP A 43 -20.29 -19.50 -7.59
N GLY A 44 -19.71 -19.65 -8.80
CA GLY A 44 -20.43 -20.06 -10.00
C GLY A 44 -21.32 -18.98 -10.66
N LYS A 45 -21.34 -17.76 -10.14
CA LYS A 45 -22.16 -16.66 -10.66
C LYS A 45 -21.32 -15.57 -11.33
N PRO A 46 -21.66 -15.10 -12.53
CA PRO A 46 -20.97 -13.97 -13.15
C PRO A 46 -21.20 -12.68 -12.34
N VAL A 47 -20.11 -11.96 -12.08
CA VAL A 47 -20.11 -10.73 -11.28
C VAL A 47 -19.41 -9.61 -12.04
N LYS A 48 -20.04 -8.46 -12.11
CA LYS A 48 -19.43 -7.20 -12.53
C LYS A 48 -18.84 -6.51 -11.32
N MET A 49 -17.54 -6.53 -11.17
CA MET A 49 -16.85 -6.17 -9.94
C MET A 49 -16.13 -4.83 -10.07
N VAL A 50 -16.07 -4.09 -8.96
CA VAL A 50 -15.14 -2.99 -8.72
C VAL A 50 -14.34 -3.30 -7.46
N ALA A 51 -13.02 -3.22 -7.54
CA ALA A 51 -12.10 -3.41 -6.44
C ALA A 51 -11.35 -2.10 -6.15
N GLN A 52 -11.46 -1.60 -4.91
CA GLN A 52 -10.83 -0.38 -4.45
C GLN A 52 -9.82 -0.68 -3.35
N PHE A 53 -8.57 -0.31 -3.59
CA PHE A 53 -7.50 -0.39 -2.60
C PHE A 53 -7.46 0.89 -1.78
N SER A 54 -7.14 0.75 -0.51
CA SER A 54 -7.08 1.84 0.46
C SER A 54 -5.71 1.91 1.14
N LYS A 55 -5.38 3.08 1.66
CA LYS A 55 -4.24 3.28 2.57
C LYS A 55 -4.31 2.37 3.81
N THR A 56 -5.51 1.95 4.21
CA THR A 56 -5.69 0.97 5.29
C THR A 56 -5.03 -0.38 5.03
N GLY A 57 -4.66 -0.70 3.78
CA GLY A 57 -4.19 -2.04 3.40
C GLY A 57 -5.32 -3.03 3.13
N TYR A 58 -6.56 -2.58 3.08
CA TYR A 58 -7.72 -3.37 2.66
C TYR A 58 -8.05 -3.17 1.19
N CYS A 59 -8.66 -4.19 0.58
CA CYS A 59 -9.32 -4.13 -0.71
C CYS A 59 -10.83 -4.24 -0.49
N TYR A 60 -11.56 -3.18 -0.81
CA TYR A 60 -13.02 -3.15 -0.77
C TYR A 60 -13.57 -3.56 -2.11
N VAL A 61 -14.45 -4.57 -2.15
CA VAL A 61 -14.91 -5.18 -3.39
C VAL A 61 -16.43 -5.17 -3.47
N PHE A 62 -16.96 -4.56 -4.53
CA PHE A 62 -18.40 -4.39 -4.72
C PHE A 62 -18.85 -4.87 -6.10
N ASN A 63 -20.12 -5.22 -6.20
CA ASN A 63 -20.80 -5.24 -7.48
C ASN A 63 -20.85 -3.80 -8.00
N ARG A 64 -20.20 -3.51 -9.14
CA ARG A 64 -20.09 -2.13 -9.64
C ARG A 64 -21.42 -1.53 -10.11
N VAL A 65 -22.45 -2.36 -10.33
CA VAL A 65 -23.79 -1.91 -10.74
C VAL A 65 -24.64 -1.52 -9.54
N THR A 66 -24.64 -2.36 -8.49
CA THR A 66 -25.53 -2.20 -7.34
C THR A 66 -24.89 -1.54 -6.14
N GLY A 67 -23.55 -1.61 -6.01
CA GLY A 67 -22.82 -1.16 -4.83
C GLY A 67 -22.83 -2.17 -3.68
N GLU A 68 -23.41 -3.35 -3.87
CA GLU A 68 -23.43 -4.39 -2.84
C GLU A 68 -22.03 -5.01 -2.69
N PRO A 69 -21.53 -5.21 -1.47
CA PRO A 69 -20.27 -5.90 -1.22
C PRO A 69 -20.30 -7.33 -1.78
N ILE A 70 -19.24 -7.76 -2.46
CA ILE A 70 -19.11 -9.13 -2.95
C ILE A 70 -18.87 -10.11 -1.79
N TRP A 71 -18.03 -9.71 -0.84
CA TRP A 71 -17.82 -10.42 0.42
C TRP A 71 -18.23 -9.51 1.58
N PRO A 72 -18.71 -10.07 2.70
CA PRO A 72 -19.19 -9.25 3.81
C PRO A 72 -18.16 -8.21 4.27
N ILE A 73 -18.63 -7.02 4.56
CA ILE A 73 -17.90 -5.94 5.22
C ILE A 73 -18.59 -5.72 6.57
N ASN A 74 -17.87 -5.95 7.65
CA ASN A 74 -18.43 -5.93 9.00
C ASN A 74 -18.09 -4.62 9.70
N GLU A 75 -19.07 -3.97 10.30
CA GLU A 75 -18.86 -2.87 11.23
C GLU A 75 -18.21 -3.43 12.51
N THR A 76 -16.94 -3.09 12.71
CA THR A 76 -16.12 -3.62 13.79
C THR A 76 -15.75 -2.52 14.77
N SER A 77 -15.97 -2.76 16.07
CA SER A 77 -15.62 -1.80 17.13
C SER A 77 -14.13 -1.47 17.14
N VAL A 78 -13.82 -0.19 17.29
CA VAL A 78 -12.45 0.34 17.26
C VAL A 78 -12.17 1.19 18.52
N PRO A 79 -10.89 1.41 18.88
CA PRO A 79 -10.52 2.27 20.00
C PRO A 79 -11.11 3.68 19.86
N GLN A 80 -11.55 4.24 21.00
CA GLN A 80 -12.13 5.57 21.06
C GLN A 80 -11.09 6.60 21.48
N SER A 81 -11.22 7.84 21.01
CA SER A 81 -10.34 8.93 21.42
C SER A 81 -10.56 9.30 22.87
N THR A 82 -9.47 9.61 23.56
CA THR A 82 -9.46 10.22 24.90
C THR A 82 -9.17 11.72 24.86
N VAL A 83 -8.99 12.29 23.67
CA VAL A 83 -8.69 13.71 23.49
C VAL A 83 -9.96 14.53 23.67
N PRO A 84 -9.96 15.56 24.52
CA PRO A 84 -11.13 16.39 24.73
C PRO A 84 -11.65 17.04 23.44
N GLY A 85 -12.94 16.88 23.19
CA GLY A 85 -13.60 17.42 21.98
C GLY A 85 -13.60 16.49 20.77
N GLU A 86 -12.74 15.47 20.70
CA GLU A 86 -12.75 14.47 19.62
C GLU A 86 -13.84 13.42 19.85
N LYS A 87 -14.57 13.09 18.76
CA LYS A 87 -15.64 12.08 18.75
C LYS A 87 -15.40 11.11 17.62
N THR A 88 -14.61 10.07 17.89
CA THR A 88 -14.34 9.00 16.91
C THR A 88 -15.59 8.19 16.58
N SER A 89 -15.66 7.64 15.38
CA SER A 89 -16.67 6.63 15.06
C SER A 89 -16.52 5.41 15.98
N PRO A 90 -17.60 4.83 16.51
CA PRO A 90 -17.51 3.64 17.35
C PRO A 90 -17.06 2.40 16.60
N THR A 91 -17.27 2.36 15.28
CA THR A 91 -16.95 1.23 14.42
C THR A 91 -16.25 1.69 13.15
N GLN A 92 -15.60 0.74 12.48
CA GLN A 92 -15.05 0.88 11.14
C GLN A 92 -15.44 -0.30 10.26
N PRO A 93 -15.66 -0.11 8.94
CA PRO A 93 -16.05 -1.16 8.02
C PRO A 93 -14.85 -2.02 7.63
N ILE A 94 -14.78 -3.23 8.13
CA ILE A 94 -13.69 -4.16 7.89
C ILE A 94 -14.12 -5.26 6.90
N PRO A 95 -13.54 -5.33 5.70
CA PRO A 95 -13.86 -6.38 4.73
C PRO A 95 -13.33 -7.74 5.21
N THR A 96 -14.13 -8.79 5.01
CA THR A 96 -13.75 -10.17 5.37
C THR A 96 -12.85 -10.80 4.31
N LYS A 97 -12.95 -10.33 3.06
CA LYS A 97 -12.13 -10.74 1.90
C LYS A 97 -11.98 -9.57 0.92
N PRO A 98 -10.83 -9.53 0.21
CA PRO A 98 -9.59 -10.26 0.46
C PRO A 98 -9.00 -9.97 1.83
N ALA A 99 -8.11 -10.83 2.32
CA ALA A 99 -7.32 -10.55 3.51
C ALA A 99 -6.52 -9.23 3.32
N PRO A 100 -6.18 -8.50 4.39
CA PRO A 100 -5.38 -7.28 4.26
C PRO A 100 -4.02 -7.60 3.64
N PHE A 101 -3.61 -6.77 2.67
CA PHE A 101 -2.32 -6.89 2.00
C PHE A 101 -1.20 -6.09 2.69
N ALA A 102 -1.51 -5.32 3.73
CA ALA A 102 -0.56 -4.60 4.59
C ALA A 102 -0.82 -4.91 6.06
N ALA A 103 0.15 -4.64 6.92
CA ALA A 103 0.03 -4.84 8.36
C ALA A 103 -1.11 -3.99 8.94
N GLN A 104 -1.85 -4.55 9.90
CA GLN A 104 -3.03 -3.95 10.52
C GLN A 104 -2.75 -3.62 11.98
N GLY A 105 -2.20 -2.42 12.22
CA GLY A 105 -1.79 -2.01 13.55
C GLY A 105 -0.50 -2.72 14.00
N ILE A 106 -0.22 -2.65 15.29
CA ILE A 106 1.04 -3.06 15.90
C ILE A 106 0.77 -4.09 16.98
N THR A 107 1.35 -5.27 16.81
CA THR A 107 1.26 -6.39 17.73
C THR A 107 2.65 -6.94 18.07
N LEU A 108 2.75 -7.73 19.14
CA LEU A 108 4.00 -8.39 19.50
C LEU A 108 4.56 -9.28 18.39
N ASP A 109 3.68 -9.90 17.59
CA ASP A 109 4.07 -10.85 16.56
C ASP A 109 4.72 -10.17 15.35
N ASN A 110 4.42 -8.91 15.09
CA ASN A 110 4.99 -8.17 13.96
C ASN A 110 6.20 -7.30 14.32
N VAL A 111 6.67 -7.31 15.58
CA VAL A 111 7.90 -6.64 15.97
C VAL A 111 9.12 -7.29 15.31
N ILE A 112 10.07 -6.46 14.83
CA ILE A 112 11.31 -6.93 14.23
C ILE A 112 12.06 -7.91 15.16
N ASP A 113 12.52 -9.04 14.63
CA ASP A 113 13.13 -10.11 15.42
C ASP A 113 14.24 -10.86 14.67
N PHE A 114 15.05 -10.15 13.90
CA PHE A 114 16.22 -10.75 13.22
C PHE A 114 17.20 -11.38 14.21
N THR A 115 17.33 -10.79 15.40
CA THR A 115 18.02 -11.40 16.55
C THR A 115 17.26 -11.08 17.83
N PRO A 116 17.49 -11.86 18.95
CA PRO A 116 16.89 -11.58 20.24
C PRO A 116 17.19 -10.16 20.76
N GLU A 117 18.42 -9.67 20.54
CA GLU A 117 18.87 -8.34 20.98
C GLU A 117 18.13 -7.24 20.21
N ILE A 118 18.00 -7.37 18.86
CA ILE A 118 17.24 -6.44 18.03
C ILE A 118 15.78 -6.39 18.49
N LYS A 119 15.19 -7.55 18.78
CA LYS A 119 13.81 -7.61 19.28
C LYS A 119 13.66 -6.92 20.63
N ALA A 120 14.59 -7.16 21.55
CA ALA A 120 14.55 -6.53 22.87
C ALA A 120 14.65 -5.01 22.78
N GLU A 121 15.59 -4.48 21.99
CA GLU A 121 15.71 -3.04 21.73
C GLU A 121 14.45 -2.45 21.09
N ALA A 122 13.85 -3.15 20.13
CA ALA A 122 12.60 -2.71 19.50
C ALA A 122 11.44 -2.65 20.51
N LEU A 123 11.34 -3.61 21.41
CA LEU A 123 10.33 -3.62 22.48
C LEU A 123 10.51 -2.48 23.46
N GLU A 124 11.76 -2.09 23.79
CA GLU A 124 12.00 -0.89 24.62
C GLU A 124 11.50 0.38 23.94
N ILE A 125 11.71 0.54 22.63
CA ILE A 125 11.16 1.68 21.86
C ILE A 125 9.62 1.67 21.87
N ILE A 126 9.00 0.51 21.70
CA ILE A 126 7.55 0.37 21.67
C ILE A 126 6.91 0.70 23.03
N LYS A 127 7.60 0.43 24.15
CA LYS A 127 7.09 0.75 25.51
C LYS A 127 6.71 2.21 25.69
N GLU A 128 7.37 3.11 24.97
CA GLU A 128 7.05 4.54 25.04
C GLU A 128 5.63 4.83 24.53
N TYR A 129 5.20 4.14 23.46
CA TYR A 129 3.92 4.42 22.78
C TYR A 129 2.87 3.33 23.01
N GLY A 130 3.29 2.12 23.33
CA GLY A 130 2.43 0.94 23.45
C GLY A 130 2.10 0.27 22.12
N PHE A 131 1.44 -0.88 22.20
CA PHE A 131 0.86 -1.55 21.04
C PHE A 131 -0.44 -0.86 20.66
N ALA A 132 -0.63 -0.61 19.37
CA ALA A 132 -1.77 0.09 18.83
C ALA A 132 -2.46 -0.74 17.74
N PRO A 133 -3.67 -1.26 17.98
CA PRO A 133 -4.46 -1.89 16.94
C PRO A 133 -4.80 -0.86 15.85
N MET A 134 -5.22 -1.38 14.69
CA MET A 134 -5.70 -0.55 13.58
C MET A 134 -6.78 0.42 14.07
N PHE A 135 -6.78 1.62 13.53
CA PHE A 135 -7.72 2.69 13.91
C PHE A 135 -7.61 3.19 15.37
N THR A 136 -6.45 3.01 16.03
CA THR A 136 -6.19 3.71 17.28
C THR A 136 -6.09 5.22 17.01
N PRO A 137 -6.93 6.06 17.66
CA PRO A 137 -6.93 7.50 17.43
C PRO A 137 -5.63 8.17 17.88
N PRO A 138 -5.28 9.32 17.27
CA PRO A 138 -4.14 10.11 17.72
C PRO A 138 -4.30 10.58 19.18
N SER A 139 -3.17 10.80 19.86
CA SER A 139 -3.13 11.35 21.22
C SER A 139 -2.06 12.44 21.30
N GLU A 140 -2.07 13.24 22.37
CA GLU A 140 -1.03 14.27 22.57
C GLU A 140 0.36 13.64 22.76
N LYS A 141 0.45 12.46 23.36
CA LYS A 141 1.70 11.70 23.48
C LYS A 141 2.16 11.14 22.14
N GLY A 142 1.22 10.77 21.28
CA GLY A 142 1.41 10.03 20.06
C GLY A 142 1.10 8.54 20.21
N VAL A 143 0.70 7.95 19.11
CA VAL A 143 0.46 6.50 18.96
C VAL A 143 1.23 5.97 17.74
N LEU A 144 1.63 4.72 17.79
CA LEU A 144 2.25 4.07 16.64
C LEU A 144 1.18 3.71 15.64
N MET A 145 1.22 4.30 14.46
CA MET A 145 0.27 4.09 13.37
C MET A 145 0.88 3.18 12.30
N THR A 146 0.25 2.05 12.01
CA THR A 146 0.63 1.11 10.96
C THR A 146 -0.63 0.57 10.25
N PRO A 147 -0.74 0.71 8.92
CA PRO A 147 0.16 1.44 8.02
C PRO A 147 0.30 2.91 8.42
N GLY A 148 1.42 3.55 8.10
CA GLY A 148 1.60 5.00 8.30
C GLY A 148 0.72 5.83 7.35
N ASP A 149 0.85 7.15 7.39
CA ASP A 149 0.06 8.13 6.64
C ASP A 149 0.08 7.96 5.09
N GLY A 150 1.17 7.42 4.54
CA GLY A 150 1.21 7.03 3.13
C GLY A 150 0.47 5.74 2.82
N GLY A 151 0.05 5.00 3.85
CA GLY A 151 -0.77 3.79 3.72
C GLY A 151 -0.04 2.55 3.21
N GLY A 152 -0.74 1.43 3.23
CA GLY A 152 -0.29 0.18 2.62
C GLY A 152 -0.30 0.26 1.10
N ALA A 153 -1.38 0.78 0.48
CA ALA A 153 -1.46 1.13 -0.94
C ALA A 153 -1.60 2.65 -1.11
N ASN A 154 -1.17 3.15 -2.27
CA ASN A 154 -1.23 4.56 -2.61
C ASN A 154 -1.40 4.74 -4.13
N TRP A 155 -1.00 5.87 -4.71
CA TRP A 155 -1.15 6.22 -6.13
C TRP A 155 -0.63 5.17 -7.14
N ALA A 156 0.19 4.22 -6.71
CA ALA A 156 0.65 3.14 -7.56
C ALA A 156 -0.49 2.25 -8.08
N GLY A 157 -1.62 2.22 -7.39
CA GLY A 157 -2.77 1.41 -7.75
C GLY A 157 -2.47 -0.09 -7.74
N ALA A 158 -3.13 -0.83 -8.62
CA ALA A 158 -2.87 -2.24 -8.86
C ALA A 158 -2.98 -2.57 -10.36
N ALA A 159 -2.30 -3.62 -10.80
CA ALA A 159 -2.46 -4.15 -12.15
C ALA A 159 -3.44 -5.32 -12.16
N LEU A 160 -4.33 -5.34 -13.16
CA LEU A 160 -5.28 -6.42 -13.39
C LEU A 160 -4.85 -7.30 -14.55
N ASP A 161 -4.86 -8.62 -14.34
CA ASP A 161 -4.89 -9.59 -15.41
C ASP A 161 -6.35 -10.07 -15.62
N PRO A 162 -7.03 -9.60 -16.67
CA PRO A 162 -8.45 -9.96 -16.88
C PRO A 162 -8.63 -11.43 -17.31
N LYS A 163 -7.59 -12.09 -17.81
CA LYS A 163 -7.68 -13.51 -18.22
C LYS A 163 -7.76 -14.45 -17.02
N THR A 164 -7.05 -14.12 -15.95
CA THR A 164 -6.99 -14.94 -14.74
C THR A 164 -7.80 -14.33 -13.58
N SER A 165 -8.41 -13.16 -13.78
CA SER A 165 -9.07 -12.39 -12.72
C SER A 165 -8.15 -12.09 -11.53
N THR A 166 -6.84 -11.89 -11.80
CA THR A 166 -5.85 -11.64 -10.75
C THR A 166 -5.48 -10.17 -10.67
N LEU A 167 -5.51 -9.62 -9.46
CA LEU A 167 -5.00 -8.28 -9.15
C LEU A 167 -3.62 -8.38 -8.47
N TYR A 168 -2.67 -7.59 -8.96
CA TYR A 168 -1.32 -7.47 -8.41
C TYR A 168 -1.19 -6.14 -7.67
N VAL A 169 -1.16 -6.20 -6.35
CA VAL A 169 -1.24 -5.04 -5.45
C VAL A 169 0.11 -4.75 -4.85
N PRO A 170 0.79 -3.67 -5.24
CA PRO A 170 1.98 -3.21 -4.57
C PRO A 170 1.62 -2.57 -3.23
N SER A 171 2.38 -2.89 -2.19
CA SER A 171 2.20 -2.31 -0.86
C SER A 171 3.51 -2.05 -0.17
N ILE A 172 3.50 -1.10 0.78
CA ILE A 172 4.60 -0.88 1.70
C ILE A 172 4.14 -1.04 3.13
N SER A 173 5.08 -1.39 4.00
CA SER A 173 4.86 -1.48 5.44
C SER A 173 5.83 -0.55 6.15
N TYR A 174 5.31 0.50 6.79
CA TYR A 174 6.07 1.41 7.62
C TYR A 174 5.18 1.97 8.72
N THR A 175 5.81 2.49 9.74
CA THR A 175 5.14 3.02 10.92
C THR A 175 5.47 4.50 11.08
N ARG A 176 4.50 5.24 11.57
CA ARG A 176 4.65 6.64 12.00
C ARG A 176 4.19 6.79 13.43
N ILE A 177 4.65 7.84 14.08
CA ILE A 177 4.00 8.33 15.29
C ILE A 177 2.96 9.34 14.85
N LEU A 178 1.71 9.08 15.17
CA LEU A 178 0.59 9.98 14.95
C LEU A 178 0.25 10.66 16.29
N ALA A 179 0.54 11.94 16.38
CA ALA A 179 0.31 12.74 17.56
C ALA A 179 -0.56 13.97 17.27
N LEU A 180 -1.07 14.58 18.32
CA LEU A 180 -1.71 15.88 18.32
C LEU A 180 -0.84 16.88 19.06
N ALA A 181 -0.65 18.05 18.48
CA ALA A 181 0.07 19.17 19.11
C ALA A 181 -0.83 20.39 19.26
N LYS A 182 -0.55 21.22 20.25
CA LYS A 182 -1.17 22.54 20.34
C LYS A 182 -0.57 23.42 19.23
N PRO A 183 -1.40 24.06 18.41
CA PRO A 183 -0.91 24.98 17.39
C PRO A 183 -0.32 26.25 18.01
N ASP A 184 0.47 26.96 17.20
CA ASP A 184 0.83 28.35 17.49
C ASP A 184 -0.43 29.22 17.35
N PRO A 185 -0.89 29.90 18.42
CA PRO A 185 -2.10 30.73 18.36
C PRO A 185 -2.01 31.90 17.36
N ALA A 186 -0.79 32.30 16.95
CA ALA A 186 -0.61 33.33 15.94
C ALA A 186 -0.87 32.80 14.50
N ARG A 187 -0.93 31.47 14.32
CA ARG A 187 -1.06 30.81 13.03
C ARG A 187 -2.33 29.99 12.85
N SER A 188 -2.97 29.59 13.92
CA SER A 188 -4.16 28.72 13.86
C SER A 188 -5.05 28.97 15.07
N ASP A 189 -6.35 28.96 14.84
CA ASP A 189 -7.42 29.01 15.84
C ASP A 189 -7.96 27.62 16.22
N MET A 190 -7.33 26.55 15.73
CA MET A 190 -7.71 25.18 16.04
C MET A 190 -7.22 24.77 17.43
N ASP A 191 -7.97 23.88 18.08
CA ASP A 191 -7.55 23.33 19.38
C ASP A 191 -6.34 22.42 19.28
N TYR A 192 -6.21 21.68 18.16
CA TYR A 192 -5.11 20.76 17.88
C TYR A 192 -4.74 20.78 16.39
N VAL A 193 -3.49 20.46 16.13
CA VAL A 193 -2.95 20.15 14.78
C VAL A 193 -2.29 18.78 14.80
N VAL A 194 -2.30 18.12 13.66
CA VAL A 194 -1.61 16.84 13.48
C VAL A 194 -0.10 17.02 13.59
N ASP A 195 0.55 16.09 14.29
CA ASP A 195 2.01 15.98 14.40
C ASP A 195 2.42 14.56 13.97
N LEU A 196 2.88 14.44 12.74
CA LEU A 196 3.34 13.18 12.15
C LEU A 196 4.85 13.09 12.25
N ARG A 197 5.33 12.18 13.10
CA ARG A 197 6.76 11.99 13.33
C ARG A 197 7.26 10.64 12.78
N PRO A 198 8.47 10.59 12.18
CA PRO A 198 9.10 9.33 11.83
C PRO A 198 9.47 8.56 13.10
N ILE A 199 9.48 7.24 13.01
CA ILE A 199 10.07 6.37 14.03
C ILE A 199 11.01 5.39 13.37
N ALA A 200 12.16 5.19 13.99
CA ALA A 200 13.13 4.16 13.61
C ALA A 200 13.23 3.13 14.73
N GLY A 201 13.45 1.90 14.35
CA GLY A 201 13.80 0.83 15.28
C GLY A 201 15.31 0.83 15.62
N PRO A 202 15.79 -0.29 16.16
CA PRO A 202 17.17 -0.43 16.61
C PRO A 202 18.20 -0.11 15.53
N SER A 203 19.11 0.81 15.83
CA SER A 203 20.16 1.24 14.90
C SER A 203 19.67 1.77 13.54
N GLY A 204 18.44 2.30 13.48
CA GLY A 204 17.84 2.80 12.24
C GLY A 204 17.14 1.73 11.39
N LEU A 205 17.07 0.49 11.84
CA LEU A 205 16.24 -0.54 11.22
C LEU A 205 14.75 -0.16 11.31
N PRO A 206 13.87 -0.70 10.44
CA PRO A 206 12.45 -0.62 10.68
C PRO A 206 12.07 -1.28 12.01
N LEU A 207 11.00 -0.78 12.65
CA LEU A 207 10.57 -1.28 13.97
C LEU A 207 9.88 -2.65 13.85
N PHE A 208 9.38 -3.01 12.67
CA PHE A 208 8.58 -4.20 12.44
C PHE A 208 9.17 -5.12 11.38
N LYS A 209 8.67 -6.36 11.35
CA LYS A 209 9.10 -7.42 10.44
C LYS A 209 8.90 -7.05 8.97
N PRO A 210 9.79 -7.52 8.08
CA PRO A 210 9.56 -7.45 6.64
C PRO A 210 8.38 -8.37 6.23
N PRO A 211 7.89 -8.25 4.97
CA PRO A 211 8.45 -7.42 3.89
C PRO A 211 8.04 -5.96 3.98
N TYR A 212 9.00 -5.05 3.73
CA TYR A 212 8.77 -3.60 3.80
C TYR A 212 8.17 -3.04 2.52
N SER A 213 8.47 -3.65 1.38
CA SER A 213 7.79 -3.42 0.09
C SER A 213 7.55 -4.76 -0.57
N LYS A 214 6.35 -4.95 -1.08
CA LYS A 214 5.92 -6.22 -1.67
C LYS A 214 4.86 -6.04 -2.74
N ILE A 215 4.66 -7.07 -3.56
CA ILE A 215 3.49 -7.22 -4.40
C ILE A 215 2.73 -8.44 -3.90
N THR A 216 1.42 -8.30 -3.75
CA THR A 216 0.49 -9.38 -3.40
C THR A 216 -0.40 -9.65 -4.60
N ALA A 217 -0.44 -10.90 -5.07
CA ALA A 217 -1.41 -11.34 -6.07
C ALA A 217 -2.67 -11.84 -5.39
N ILE A 218 -3.81 -11.35 -5.86
CA ILE A 218 -5.13 -11.67 -5.31
C ILE A 218 -5.99 -12.26 -6.42
N ASP A 219 -6.44 -13.49 -6.27
CA ASP A 219 -7.46 -14.10 -7.12
C ASP A 219 -8.83 -13.51 -6.78
N MET A 220 -9.39 -12.73 -7.69
CA MET A 220 -10.65 -12.03 -7.47
C MET A 220 -11.89 -12.91 -7.67
N SER A 221 -11.73 -14.15 -8.08
CA SER A 221 -12.84 -15.14 -8.09
C SER A 221 -13.08 -15.74 -6.71
N THR A 222 -12.05 -15.78 -5.86
CA THR A 222 -12.07 -16.38 -4.52
C THR A 222 -11.84 -15.39 -3.39
N GLY A 223 -11.20 -14.24 -3.69
CA GLY A 223 -10.72 -13.26 -2.71
C GLY A 223 -9.50 -13.74 -1.92
N LEU A 224 -8.77 -14.73 -2.41
CA LEU A 224 -7.59 -15.27 -1.75
C LEU A 224 -6.29 -14.70 -2.32
N HIS A 225 -5.30 -14.51 -1.45
CA HIS A 225 -3.93 -14.25 -1.89
C HIS A 225 -3.33 -15.52 -2.49
N THR A 226 -2.83 -15.46 -3.71
CA THR A 226 -2.15 -16.59 -4.37
C THR A 226 -0.66 -16.59 -4.07
N TRP A 227 -0.04 -15.43 -4.01
CA TRP A 227 1.35 -15.25 -3.60
C TRP A 227 1.59 -13.82 -3.09
N THR A 228 2.68 -13.68 -2.33
CA THR A 228 3.22 -12.39 -1.90
C THR A 228 4.72 -12.42 -2.06
N GLN A 229 5.29 -11.43 -2.76
CA GLN A 229 6.71 -11.37 -3.06
C GLN A 229 7.29 -10.01 -2.66
N PRO A 230 8.36 -9.98 -1.83
CA PRO A 230 9.12 -8.76 -1.58
C PRO A 230 9.65 -8.17 -2.89
N ILE A 231 9.69 -6.84 -3.01
CA ILE A 231 10.23 -6.16 -4.18
C ILE A 231 11.21 -5.05 -3.75
N GLY A 232 12.29 -4.91 -4.52
CA GLY A 232 13.38 -3.98 -4.20
C GLY A 232 14.30 -4.48 -3.10
N ARG A 233 15.34 -3.71 -2.85
CA ARG A 233 16.33 -3.99 -1.79
C ARG A 233 15.87 -3.35 -0.49
N GLY A 234 15.94 -4.12 0.60
CA GLY A 234 15.57 -3.68 1.95
C GLY A 234 16.78 -3.47 2.84
N VAL A 235 16.78 -4.16 3.98
CA VAL A 235 17.79 -3.98 5.04
C VAL A 235 18.87 -5.06 5.04
N GLU A 236 18.96 -5.90 4.02
CA GLU A 236 19.85 -7.06 3.94
C GLU A 236 21.33 -6.68 4.16
N ASN A 237 21.71 -5.49 3.69
CA ASN A 237 23.10 -4.99 3.81
C ASN A 237 23.32 -4.12 5.05
N HIS A 238 22.36 -4.04 5.97
CA HIS A 238 22.53 -3.30 7.20
C HIS A 238 23.64 -3.92 8.06
N SER A 239 24.49 -3.11 8.70
CA SER A 239 25.68 -3.57 9.43
C SER A 239 25.41 -4.65 10.48
N ARG A 240 24.22 -4.64 11.11
CA ARG A 240 23.79 -5.66 12.08
C ARG A 240 23.21 -6.92 11.46
N LEU A 241 22.94 -6.94 10.14
CA LEU A 241 22.20 -8.02 9.47
C LEU A 241 23.00 -8.70 8.35
N LYS A 242 24.05 -8.05 7.82
CA LYS A 242 24.81 -8.49 6.65
C LYS A 242 25.36 -9.93 6.75
N ASP A 243 25.63 -10.39 7.96
CA ASP A 243 26.21 -11.71 8.22
C ASP A 243 25.13 -12.77 8.55
N LEU A 244 23.85 -12.41 8.54
CA LEU A 244 22.73 -13.31 8.90
C LEU A 244 22.11 -14.05 7.72
N ASN A 245 22.56 -13.79 6.47
CA ASN A 245 22.00 -14.37 5.24
C ASN A 245 20.48 -14.31 5.18
N ILE A 246 19.88 -13.18 5.55
CA ILE A 246 18.44 -13.00 5.56
C ILE A 246 17.90 -12.95 4.12
N LEU A 247 16.66 -13.42 3.97
CA LEU A 247 15.93 -13.34 2.68
C LEU A 247 15.66 -11.89 2.29
N PRO A 248 15.42 -11.61 1.00
CA PRO A 248 15.05 -10.26 0.55
C PRO A 248 13.87 -9.71 1.37
N THR A 249 14.07 -8.53 1.95
CA THR A 249 13.11 -7.89 2.85
C THR A 249 12.19 -6.91 2.15
N GLY A 250 12.49 -6.62 0.87
CA GLY A 250 11.83 -5.58 0.12
C GLY A 250 12.09 -4.19 0.71
N GLY A 251 12.15 -3.18 -0.09
CA GLY A 251 12.44 -1.87 0.45
C GLY A 251 12.26 -0.73 -0.52
N GLY A 252 12.24 0.47 0.05
CA GLY A 252 12.15 1.69 -0.72
C GLY A 252 10.72 2.20 -0.82
N PHE A 253 10.09 2.06 -1.98
CA PHE A 253 8.85 2.75 -2.31
C PHE A 253 7.83 1.77 -2.88
N TRP A 254 6.63 2.28 -3.18
CA TRP A 254 5.66 1.53 -3.96
C TRP A 254 6.25 1.14 -5.31
N ALA A 255 6.01 -0.09 -5.72
CA ALA A 255 6.22 -0.50 -7.09
C ALA A 255 5.00 -0.07 -7.93
N PHE A 256 5.23 0.24 -9.19
CA PHE A 256 4.18 0.58 -10.15
C PHE A 256 4.03 -0.59 -11.11
N PRO A 257 2.98 -1.41 -10.98
CA PRO A 257 2.82 -2.62 -11.77
C PRO A 257 2.07 -2.35 -13.07
N VAL A 258 2.39 -3.15 -14.10
CA VAL A 258 1.56 -3.36 -15.29
C VAL A 258 1.57 -4.83 -15.66
N ALA A 259 0.39 -5.43 -15.83
CA ALA A 259 0.26 -6.81 -16.26
C ALA A 259 0.24 -6.86 -17.81
N THR A 260 1.14 -7.65 -18.36
CA THR A 260 1.12 -8.02 -19.79
C THR A 260 0.51 -9.41 -19.94
N GLU A 261 0.44 -9.93 -21.18
CA GLU A 261 -0.06 -11.28 -21.40
C GLU A 261 0.76 -12.35 -20.67
N THR A 262 2.08 -12.20 -20.67
CA THR A 262 3.01 -13.22 -20.16
C THR A 262 3.64 -12.88 -18.81
N MET A 263 3.83 -11.60 -18.48
CA MET A 263 4.59 -11.16 -17.32
C MET A 263 3.92 -10.03 -16.56
N LEU A 264 4.25 -9.94 -15.28
CA LEU A 264 4.04 -8.75 -14.48
C LEU A 264 5.31 -7.89 -14.54
N ILE A 265 5.17 -6.67 -15.03
CA ILE A 265 6.24 -5.66 -15.04
C ILE A 265 6.02 -4.74 -13.86
N ALA A 266 7.02 -4.54 -13.03
CA ALA A 266 6.95 -3.70 -11.84
C ALA A 266 8.11 -2.71 -11.81
N ALA A 267 7.82 -1.43 -11.95
CA ALA A 267 8.83 -0.38 -11.89
C ALA A 267 8.93 0.18 -10.46
N GLN A 268 10.16 0.20 -9.91
CA GLN A 268 10.42 0.67 -8.55
C GLN A 268 11.82 1.27 -8.42
N GLY A 269 11.93 2.38 -7.70
CA GLY A 269 13.22 3.03 -7.52
C GLY A 269 13.84 3.41 -8.86
N SER A 270 15.01 2.88 -9.19
CA SER A 270 15.68 3.06 -10.48
C SER A 270 15.71 1.79 -11.32
N SER A 271 14.77 0.88 -11.13
CA SER A 271 14.72 -0.41 -11.80
C SER A 271 13.31 -0.73 -12.34
N VAL A 272 13.29 -1.57 -13.37
CA VAL A 272 12.08 -2.24 -13.87
C VAL A 272 12.31 -3.74 -13.73
N HIS A 273 11.43 -4.39 -12.99
CA HIS A 273 11.47 -5.83 -12.73
C HIS A 273 10.44 -6.55 -13.62
N ALA A 274 10.83 -7.68 -14.16
CA ALA A 274 9.93 -8.64 -14.78
C ALA A 274 9.71 -9.82 -13.83
N MET A 275 8.45 -10.20 -13.63
CA MET A 275 8.05 -11.25 -12.71
C MET A 275 7.10 -12.22 -13.42
N ASP A 276 7.20 -13.49 -13.07
CA ASP A 276 6.22 -14.50 -13.46
C ASP A 276 4.88 -14.22 -12.75
N LYS A 277 3.79 -14.13 -13.50
CA LYS A 277 2.48 -13.77 -12.97
C LYS A 277 1.88 -14.81 -12.04
N ALA A 278 2.16 -16.08 -12.27
CA ALA A 278 1.57 -17.19 -11.52
C ALA A 278 2.26 -17.40 -10.16
N THR A 279 3.56 -17.12 -10.09
CA THR A 279 4.38 -17.44 -8.92
C THR A 279 4.97 -16.24 -8.20
N GLY A 280 5.01 -15.07 -8.85
CA GLY A 280 5.68 -13.88 -8.34
C GLY A 280 7.21 -13.95 -8.43
N GLN A 281 7.78 -15.00 -9.02
CA GLN A 281 9.23 -15.13 -9.13
C GLN A 281 9.81 -14.09 -10.09
N PHE A 282 10.99 -13.55 -9.73
CA PHE A 282 11.72 -12.63 -10.58
C PHE A 282 12.26 -13.37 -11.80
N VAL A 283 11.96 -12.83 -13.01
CA VAL A 283 12.48 -13.31 -14.30
C VAL A 283 13.68 -12.46 -14.73
N GLY A 284 13.65 -11.15 -14.43
CA GLY A 284 14.74 -10.25 -14.78
C GLY A 284 14.57 -8.86 -14.22
N GLU A 285 15.64 -8.07 -14.32
CA GLU A 285 15.69 -6.66 -13.90
C GLU A 285 16.41 -5.83 -14.95
N VAL A 286 15.86 -4.66 -15.26
CA VAL A 286 16.53 -3.63 -16.05
C VAL A 286 16.74 -2.41 -15.17
N LYS A 287 18.01 -2.02 -14.95
CA LYS A 287 18.35 -0.77 -14.27
C LYS A 287 18.20 0.41 -15.20
N LEU A 288 17.51 1.44 -14.76
CA LEU A 288 17.30 2.67 -15.52
C LEU A 288 18.54 3.56 -15.40
N ASN A 289 19.56 3.22 -16.21
CA ASN A 289 20.83 3.90 -16.24
C ASN A 289 21.00 4.72 -17.52
N SER A 290 21.74 5.82 -17.43
CA SER A 290 22.24 6.55 -18.60
C SER A 290 23.24 5.69 -19.38
N ALA A 291 23.59 6.12 -20.60
CA ALA A 291 24.65 5.47 -21.39
C ALA A 291 26.00 5.37 -20.66
N ARG A 292 26.21 6.17 -19.62
CA ARG A 292 27.42 6.15 -18.77
C ARG A 292 27.28 5.28 -17.52
N GLY A 293 26.18 4.50 -17.39
CA GLY A 293 25.96 3.60 -16.26
C GLY A 293 25.46 4.27 -14.96
N THR A 294 25.20 5.57 -14.96
CA THR A 294 24.62 6.26 -13.79
C THR A 294 23.10 6.16 -13.78
N PRO A 295 22.44 5.98 -12.63
CA PRO A 295 20.99 5.97 -12.55
C PRO A 295 20.39 7.25 -13.15
N ILE A 296 19.41 7.11 -14.06
CA ILE A 296 18.74 8.24 -14.72
C ILE A 296 17.88 9.00 -13.71
N GLY A 297 17.33 8.30 -12.73
CA GLY A 297 16.44 8.87 -11.74
C GLY A 297 15.57 7.80 -11.07
N ARG A 298 14.52 8.26 -10.42
CA ARG A 298 13.57 7.39 -9.71
C ARG A 298 12.22 7.35 -10.43
N VAL A 299 11.65 6.17 -10.53
CA VAL A 299 10.30 5.95 -11.08
C VAL A 299 9.28 6.74 -10.26
N THR A 300 8.37 7.42 -10.95
CA THR A 300 7.36 8.30 -10.35
C THR A 300 5.94 8.02 -10.81
N GLY A 301 5.73 7.01 -11.66
CA GLY A 301 4.41 6.65 -12.15
C GLY A 301 4.37 5.25 -12.75
N ALA A 302 3.16 4.77 -12.97
CA ALA A 302 2.93 3.48 -13.58
C ALA A 302 3.51 3.42 -15.01
N PRO A 303 4.21 2.31 -15.38
CA PRO A 303 4.62 2.10 -16.75
C PRO A 303 3.40 1.98 -17.66
N ILE A 304 3.57 2.37 -18.91
CA ILE A 304 2.66 2.00 -20.00
C ILE A 304 3.36 1.04 -20.96
N THR A 305 2.58 0.25 -21.68
CA THR A 305 3.10 -0.61 -22.74
C THR A 305 2.28 -0.42 -24.01
N TYR A 306 2.95 -0.47 -25.16
CA TYR A 306 2.32 -0.39 -26.47
C TYR A 306 3.15 -1.13 -27.52
N MET A 307 2.51 -1.45 -28.65
CA MET A 307 3.16 -2.02 -29.83
C MET A 307 3.41 -0.95 -30.88
N HIS A 308 4.61 -0.95 -31.47
CA HIS A 308 4.95 -0.11 -32.62
C HIS A 308 5.92 -0.87 -33.54
N ASN A 309 5.59 -1.02 -34.84
CA ASN A 309 6.36 -1.76 -35.82
C ASN A 309 6.77 -3.17 -35.32
N ASP A 310 5.79 -3.93 -34.85
CA ASP A 310 5.93 -5.29 -34.30
C ASP A 310 6.86 -5.42 -33.08
N ARG A 311 7.21 -4.30 -32.45
CA ARG A 311 7.99 -4.27 -31.20
C ARG A 311 7.15 -3.77 -30.05
N GLN A 312 7.28 -4.44 -28.92
CA GLN A 312 6.70 -3.97 -27.67
C GLN A 312 7.63 -2.95 -27.02
N TYR A 313 7.03 -1.85 -26.58
CA TYR A 313 7.67 -0.82 -25.79
C TYR A 313 7.06 -0.77 -24.38
N ILE A 314 7.91 -0.55 -23.39
CA ILE A 314 7.52 -0.23 -22.02
C ILE A 314 8.09 1.16 -21.73
N VAL A 315 7.24 2.11 -21.38
CA VAL A 315 7.65 3.49 -21.08
C VAL A 315 7.42 3.78 -19.62
N VAL A 316 8.45 4.32 -18.98
CA VAL A 316 8.47 4.62 -17.55
C VAL A 316 8.80 6.10 -17.34
N ALA A 317 8.00 6.79 -16.53
CA ALA A 317 8.30 8.14 -16.07
C ALA A 317 9.28 8.10 -14.90
N VAL A 318 10.37 8.88 -15.00
CA VAL A 318 11.40 8.99 -13.96
C VAL A 318 11.73 10.44 -13.66
N THR A 319 12.13 10.74 -12.42
CA THR A 319 12.62 12.06 -12.02
C THR A 319 14.02 11.96 -11.44
N SER A 320 14.84 12.99 -11.71
CA SER A 320 16.18 13.17 -11.17
C SER A 320 16.39 14.64 -10.82
N GLY A 321 16.34 14.94 -9.53
CA GLY A 321 16.32 16.34 -9.07
C GLY A 321 15.10 17.08 -9.63
N SER A 322 15.33 18.19 -10.33
CA SER A 322 14.28 19.00 -10.98
C SER A 322 13.92 18.53 -12.39
N ARG A 323 14.53 17.47 -12.90
CA ARG A 323 14.31 16.99 -14.28
C ARG A 323 13.40 15.76 -14.28
N ALA A 324 12.52 15.68 -15.29
CA ALA A 324 11.68 14.51 -15.57
C ALA A 324 12.03 13.94 -16.95
N TYR A 325 11.95 12.62 -17.06
CA TYR A 325 12.25 11.89 -18.30
C TYR A 325 11.18 10.82 -18.53
N LEU A 326 10.97 10.50 -19.80
CA LEU A 326 10.33 9.25 -20.22
C LEU A 326 11.41 8.31 -20.73
N VAL A 327 11.49 7.12 -20.14
CA VAL A 327 12.44 6.08 -20.54
C VAL A 327 11.69 4.99 -21.26
N GLY A 328 11.98 4.82 -22.54
CA GLY A 328 11.45 3.72 -23.37
C GLY A 328 12.38 2.52 -23.32
N LEU A 329 11.83 1.37 -23.00
CA LEU A 329 12.49 0.06 -23.06
C LEU A 329 11.85 -0.75 -24.18
N THR A 330 12.66 -1.47 -24.93
CA THR A 330 12.20 -2.44 -25.95
C THR A 330 13.16 -3.62 -26.00
N LEU A 331 12.65 -4.77 -26.38
CA LEU A 331 13.50 -5.91 -26.71
C LEU A 331 14.27 -5.63 -27.99
N SER A 332 15.55 -5.89 -27.97
CA SER A 332 16.44 -5.78 -29.14
C SER A 332 16.22 -6.92 -30.15
#